data_edb2cea2890184623cf154112cf2955a
#
_entry.id   edb2cea2890184623cf154112cf2955a
#
_cell.length_a   1.000
_cell.length_b   1.000
_cell.length_c   1.000
_cell.angle_alpha   90.00
_cell.angle_beta   90.00
_cell.angle_gamma   90.00
#
_symmetry.space_group_name_H-M   'P 1'
#
loop_
_entity.id
_entity.type
_entity.pdbx_description
1 polymer ?
#
loop_
_entity_poly.entity_id
_entity_poly.type
_entity_poly.pdbx_seq_one_letter_code
_entity_poly.pdbx_strand_id
1 'polypeptide(L)'
;GWRSKTRGMRWKQYRPSKIVIDDIENDEDVMSSRMRVKLKNTFEKKILNLGEPETKYRFVGTILHFDSLLQNEYKSPRSEWTWRFYKAYKNNGQPLWPEWWTINRLEAKRHEIGEISFNQEFMXXXXLSL
;
A
#
# COMPACT_ATOMS: atom_id res chain seq x y z
N GLY A 1 1.26 11.05 -9.87
CA GLY A 1 1.76 10.43 -8.65
C GLY A 1 1.69 11.37 -7.45
N TRP A 2 2.16 10.92 -6.28
CA TRP A 2 2.07 11.69 -5.03
C TRP A 2 2.83 13.03 -5.07
N ARG A 3 3.73 13.18 -6.02
CA ARG A 3 4.49 14.43 -6.23
C ARG A 3 3.68 15.51 -6.94
N SER A 4 2.55 15.15 -7.55
CA SER A 4 1.70 16.10 -8.27
C SER A 4 0.87 16.95 -7.31
N LYS A 5 0.21 17.98 -7.85
CA LYS A 5 -0.65 18.87 -7.07
C LYS A 5 -1.95 18.12 -6.70
N THR A 6 -2.05 17.73 -5.44
CA THR A 6 -3.26 17.06 -4.91
C THR A 6 -4.09 17.98 -4.04
N ARG A 7 -3.47 19.08 -3.55
CA ARG A 7 -4.15 19.97 -2.59
C ARG A 7 -5.31 20.72 -3.25
N GLY A 8 -6.44 20.68 -2.62
CA GLY A 8 -7.63 21.42 -3.05
C GLY A 8 -8.43 20.74 -4.16
N MET A 9 -8.23 19.43 -4.35
CA MET A 9 -9.02 18.68 -5.34
C MET A 9 -10.51 18.71 -4.96
N ARG A 10 -11.33 19.25 -5.87
CA ARG A 10 -12.77 19.37 -5.69
C ARG A 10 -13.49 19.18 -7.02
N TRP A 11 -14.72 18.72 -6.94
CA TRP A 11 -15.67 18.81 -8.06
C TRP A 11 -16.73 19.83 -7.64
N LYS A 12 -16.65 21.05 -8.20
CA LYS A 12 -17.49 22.17 -7.79
C LYS A 12 -17.25 22.45 -6.27
N GLN A 13 -18.32 22.40 -5.46
CA GLN A 13 -18.22 22.59 -4.00
C GLN A 13 -17.93 21.30 -3.24
N TYR A 14 -17.91 20.13 -3.92
CA TYR A 14 -17.81 18.84 -3.26
C TYR A 14 -16.36 18.36 -3.14
N ARG A 15 -16.03 17.77 -1.99
CA ARG A 15 -14.79 17.05 -1.79
C ARG A 15 -15.02 15.57 -2.13
N PRO A 16 -13.93 14.80 -2.35
CA PRO A 16 -14.10 13.38 -2.69
C PRO A 16 -14.74 12.59 -1.53
N SER A 17 -15.73 11.78 -1.87
CA SER A 17 -16.35 10.85 -0.92
C SER A 17 -15.53 9.60 -0.72
N LYS A 18 -14.60 9.32 -1.65
CA LYS A 18 -13.70 8.16 -1.57
C LYS A 18 -12.34 8.54 -2.17
N ILE A 19 -11.28 8.14 -1.48
CA ILE A 19 -9.91 8.36 -1.92
C ILE A 19 -9.20 7.01 -1.93
N VAL A 20 -8.65 6.64 -3.09
CA VAL A 20 -7.84 5.43 -3.24
C VAL A 20 -6.40 5.86 -3.44
N ILE A 21 -5.52 5.33 -2.60
CA ILE A 21 -4.08 5.53 -2.65
C ILE A 21 -3.50 4.18 -3.09
N ASP A 22 -2.95 4.15 -4.30
CA ASP A 22 -2.50 2.92 -4.92
C ASP A 22 -1.01 3.03 -5.24
N ASP A 23 -0.21 2.15 -4.66
CA ASP A 23 1.25 2.07 -4.86
C ASP A 23 1.92 3.45 -4.85
N ILE A 24 1.69 4.21 -3.76
CA ILE A 24 2.25 5.55 -3.62
C ILE A 24 3.77 5.53 -3.39
N GLU A 25 4.29 4.38 -2.91
CA GLU A 25 5.72 4.17 -2.68
C GLU A 25 6.33 3.39 -3.85
N ASN A 26 7.58 3.63 -4.14
CA ASN A 26 8.34 2.86 -5.13
C ASN A 26 9.73 2.54 -4.57
N ASP A 27 10.42 1.59 -5.19
CA ASP A 27 11.72 1.08 -4.72
C ASP A 27 12.77 2.18 -4.55
N GLU A 28 12.83 3.12 -5.51
CA GLU A 28 13.84 4.20 -5.46
C GLU A 28 13.58 5.14 -4.30
N ASP A 29 12.32 5.58 -4.14
CA ASP A 29 11.96 6.56 -3.11
C ASP A 29 12.08 5.97 -1.70
N VAL A 30 11.74 4.68 -1.50
CA VAL A 30 11.79 4.08 -0.16
C VAL A 30 13.23 3.88 0.34
N MET A 31 14.21 3.86 -0.56
CA MET A 31 15.63 3.76 -0.16
C MET A 31 16.15 5.09 0.40
N SER A 32 15.51 6.21 0.09
CA SER A 32 15.93 7.53 0.55
C SER A 32 15.14 7.97 1.79
N SER A 33 15.82 8.13 2.92
CA SER A 33 15.19 8.61 4.17
C SER A 33 14.50 9.95 3.96
N ARG A 34 15.12 10.85 3.18
CA ARG A 34 14.54 12.15 2.84
C ARG A 34 13.21 11.99 2.10
N MET A 35 13.14 11.05 1.15
CA MET A 35 11.92 10.82 0.38
C MET A 35 10.83 10.17 1.24
N ARG A 36 11.20 9.24 2.14
CA ARG A 36 10.23 8.65 3.07
C ARG A 36 9.59 9.72 3.95
N VAL A 37 10.41 10.62 4.53
CA VAL A 37 9.91 11.74 5.35
C VAL A 37 9.01 12.65 4.53
N LYS A 38 9.42 12.98 3.30
CA LYS A 38 8.64 13.85 2.41
C LYS A 38 7.28 13.22 2.07
N LEU A 39 7.26 11.92 1.79
CA LEU A 39 6.03 11.20 1.49
C LEU A 39 5.10 11.15 2.72
N LYS A 40 5.66 10.84 3.90
CA LYS A 40 4.89 10.84 5.14
C LYS A 40 4.23 12.21 5.38
N ASN A 41 4.98 13.29 5.23
CA ASN A 41 4.44 14.64 5.37
C ASN A 41 3.34 14.92 4.33
N THR A 42 3.52 14.45 3.11
CA THR A 42 2.50 14.61 2.06
C THR A 42 1.24 13.83 2.40
N PHE A 43 1.38 12.61 2.87
CA PHE A 43 0.27 11.76 3.28
C PHE A 43 -0.53 12.45 4.40
N GLU A 44 0.15 12.83 5.48
CA GLU A 44 -0.50 13.41 6.67
C GLU A 44 -1.08 14.81 6.40
N LYS A 45 -0.32 15.68 5.74
CA LYS A 45 -0.69 17.10 5.61
C LYS A 45 -1.50 17.42 4.36
N LYS A 46 -1.51 16.53 3.38
CA LYS A 46 -2.23 16.77 2.12
C LYS A 46 -3.30 15.71 1.87
N ILE A 47 -2.88 14.43 1.77
CA ILE A 47 -3.79 13.37 1.34
C ILE A 47 -4.92 13.17 2.36
N LEU A 48 -4.59 13.04 3.64
CA LEU A 48 -5.62 12.84 4.68
C LEU A 48 -6.54 14.06 4.85
N ASN A 49 -6.11 15.23 4.36
CA ASN A 49 -6.91 16.46 4.43
C ASN A 49 -7.66 16.76 3.11
N LEU A 50 -7.66 15.84 2.15
CA LEU A 50 -8.42 16.03 0.91
C LEU A 50 -9.92 15.81 1.11
N GLY A 51 -10.27 14.88 1.98
CA GLY A 51 -11.65 14.49 2.21
C GLY A 51 -12.36 15.31 3.27
N GLU A 52 -13.55 14.85 3.59
CA GLU A 52 -14.40 15.33 4.69
C GLU A 52 -14.46 14.21 5.73
N PRO A 53 -15.08 14.42 6.90
CA PRO A 53 -15.14 13.38 7.94
C PRO A 53 -15.69 12.04 7.47
N GLU A 54 -16.61 12.03 6.52
CA GLU A 54 -17.23 10.81 5.99
C GLU A 54 -16.48 10.21 4.80
N THR A 55 -15.39 10.83 4.36
CA THR A 55 -14.61 10.33 3.21
C THR A 55 -13.96 9.00 3.55
N LYS A 56 -14.20 8.02 2.69
CA LYS A 56 -13.60 6.69 2.83
C LYS A 56 -12.25 6.64 2.14
N TYR A 57 -11.26 6.12 2.87
CA TYR A 57 -9.90 5.97 2.34
C TYR A 57 -9.57 4.50 2.11
N ARG A 58 -8.86 4.22 1.04
CA ARG A 58 -8.28 2.92 0.75
C ARG A 58 -6.81 3.14 0.40
N PHE A 59 -5.93 2.49 1.13
CA PHE A 59 -4.50 2.56 0.84
C PHE A 59 -4.04 1.14 0.51
N VAL A 60 -3.61 0.94 -0.72
CA VAL A 60 -3.17 -0.35 -1.24
C VAL A 60 -1.71 -0.21 -1.65
N GLY A 61 -0.91 -1.20 -1.35
CA GLY A 61 0.49 -1.19 -1.75
C GLY A 61 1.26 -2.37 -1.18
N THR A 62 2.52 -2.43 -1.54
CA THR A 62 3.46 -3.44 -1.08
C THR A 62 4.41 -2.81 -0.07
N ILE A 63 4.75 -3.56 0.99
CA ILE A 63 5.73 -3.08 1.98
C ILE A 63 7.12 -3.30 1.38
N LEU A 64 7.73 -2.21 0.92
CA LEU A 64 9.02 -2.24 0.22
C LEU A 64 10.22 -2.00 1.15
N HIS A 65 9.97 -1.51 2.38
CA HIS A 65 11.05 -1.11 3.28
C HIS A 65 10.53 -1.12 4.72
N PHE A 66 11.40 -1.49 5.69
CA PHE A 66 11.04 -1.55 7.11
C PHE A 66 10.58 -0.18 7.69
N ASP A 67 10.94 0.91 7.02
CA ASP A 67 10.58 2.28 7.41
C ASP A 67 9.77 2.95 6.29
N SER A 68 9.01 2.18 5.52
CA SER A 68 8.10 2.73 4.51
C SER A 68 6.85 3.33 5.17
N LEU A 69 6.13 4.17 4.45
CA LEU A 69 4.90 4.77 4.94
C LEU A 69 3.89 3.69 5.33
N LEU A 70 3.67 2.73 4.45
CA LEU A 70 2.69 1.65 4.67
C LEU A 70 3.07 0.82 5.90
N GLN A 71 4.36 0.49 6.06
CA GLN A 71 4.86 -0.26 7.21
C GLN A 71 4.67 0.52 8.52
N ASN A 72 4.95 1.82 8.49
CA ASN A 72 4.82 2.67 9.67
C ASN A 72 3.35 2.84 10.08
N GLU A 73 2.44 2.99 9.13
CA GLU A 73 1.00 3.04 9.42
C GLU A 73 0.50 1.71 9.99
N TYR A 74 1.09 0.58 9.54
CA TYR A 74 0.76 -0.74 10.10
C TYR A 74 1.26 -0.90 11.54
N LYS A 75 2.50 -0.48 11.83
CA LYS A 75 3.09 -0.60 13.18
C LYS A 75 2.38 0.28 14.21
N SER A 76 1.93 1.46 13.79
CA SER A 76 1.23 2.41 14.66
C SER A 76 -0.08 2.83 13.99
N PRO A 77 -1.02 1.89 13.90
CA PRO A 77 -2.23 2.17 13.15
C PRO A 77 -3.08 3.26 13.82
N ARG A 78 -3.66 4.09 12.99
CA ARG A 78 -4.69 5.01 13.44
C ARG A 78 -5.89 4.18 13.86
N SER A 79 -6.55 4.55 14.93
CA SER A 79 -7.59 3.73 15.58
C SER A 79 -8.72 3.28 14.65
N GLU A 80 -8.99 4.06 13.61
CA GLU A 80 -10.11 3.82 12.71
C GLU A 80 -9.76 2.99 11.47
N TRP A 81 -8.48 2.64 11.29
CA TRP A 81 -8.05 1.92 10.11
C TRP A 81 -8.13 0.41 10.30
N THR A 82 -8.65 -0.26 9.27
CA THR A 82 -8.71 -1.73 9.22
C THR A 82 -7.62 -2.24 8.28
N TRP A 83 -6.85 -3.20 8.74
CA TRP A 83 -5.71 -3.76 8.01
C TRP A 83 -6.05 -5.13 7.44
N ARG A 84 -5.60 -5.38 6.22
CA ARG A 84 -5.69 -6.69 5.59
C ARG A 84 -4.40 -6.99 4.84
N PHE A 85 -3.90 -8.20 5.04
CA PHE A 85 -2.73 -8.70 4.33
C PHE A 85 -3.16 -9.74 3.32
N TYR A 86 -2.61 -9.64 2.13
CA TYR A 86 -2.85 -10.58 1.05
C TYR A 86 -1.50 -11.17 0.66
N LYS A 87 -1.29 -12.42 1.03
CA LYS A 87 -0.10 -13.18 0.68
C LYS A 87 -0.47 -14.18 -0.42
N ALA A 88 0.48 -14.49 -1.29
CA ALA A 88 0.24 -15.48 -2.32
C ALA A 88 -0.17 -16.85 -1.74
N TYR A 89 0.31 -17.13 -0.53
CA TYR A 89 -0.06 -18.36 0.19
C TYR A 89 -0.90 -18.04 1.42
N LYS A 90 -1.95 -18.83 1.63
CA LYS A 90 -2.72 -18.86 2.88
C LYS A 90 -1.88 -19.51 3.99
N ASN A 91 -2.34 -19.41 5.23
CA ASN A 91 -1.64 -19.99 6.39
C ASN A 91 -1.52 -21.53 6.30
N ASN A 92 -2.40 -22.18 5.55
CA ASN A 92 -2.36 -23.63 5.34
C ASN A 92 -1.48 -24.05 4.16
N GLY A 93 -0.71 -23.13 3.58
CA GLY A 93 0.20 -23.41 2.47
C GLY A 93 -0.46 -23.44 1.08
N GLN A 94 -1.77 -23.30 1.02
CA GLN A 94 -2.46 -23.27 -0.27
C GLN A 94 -2.41 -21.87 -0.90
N PRO A 95 -2.38 -21.78 -2.24
CA PRO A 95 -2.42 -20.46 -2.88
C PRO A 95 -3.67 -19.66 -2.50
N LEU A 96 -3.54 -18.36 -2.38
CA LEU A 96 -4.67 -17.47 -2.15
C LEU A 96 -5.63 -17.47 -3.34
N TRP A 97 -5.08 -17.54 -4.56
CA TRP A 97 -5.85 -17.52 -5.82
C TRP A 97 -5.45 -18.72 -6.69
N PRO A 98 -5.93 -19.95 -6.34
CA PRO A 98 -5.46 -21.19 -6.98
C PRO A 98 -5.87 -21.33 -8.45
N GLU A 99 -6.92 -20.63 -8.88
CA GLU A 99 -7.38 -20.68 -10.26
C GLU A 99 -6.37 -20.07 -11.23
N TRP A 100 -5.56 -19.16 -10.76
CA TRP A 100 -4.53 -18.50 -11.58
C TRP A 100 -3.13 -18.81 -11.08
N TRP A 101 -2.90 -18.70 -9.79
CA TRP A 101 -1.60 -18.97 -9.16
C TRP A 101 -1.62 -20.33 -8.47
N THR A 102 -1.37 -21.39 -9.25
CA THR A 102 -1.19 -22.74 -8.67
C THR A 102 0.14 -22.78 -7.90
N ILE A 103 0.29 -23.80 -7.03
CA ILE A 103 1.55 -24.00 -6.28
C ILE A 103 2.74 -24.03 -7.23
N ASN A 104 2.61 -24.82 -8.32
CA ASN A 104 3.70 -24.97 -9.30
C ASN A 104 4.07 -23.63 -9.95
N ARG A 105 3.08 -22.81 -10.28
CA ARG A 105 3.31 -21.48 -10.87
C ARG A 105 3.99 -20.54 -9.88
N LEU A 106 3.59 -20.56 -8.61
CA LEU A 106 4.19 -19.73 -7.57
C LEU A 106 5.65 -20.15 -7.34
N GLU A 107 5.92 -21.46 -7.29
CA GLU A 107 7.29 -21.93 -7.09
C GLU A 107 8.17 -21.61 -8.31
N ALA A 108 7.64 -21.76 -9.52
CA ALA A 108 8.36 -21.36 -10.73
C ALA A 108 8.67 -19.85 -10.71
N LYS A 109 7.69 -19.03 -10.31
CA LYS A 109 7.90 -17.58 -10.21
C LYS A 109 8.94 -17.25 -9.14
N ARG A 110 8.91 -17.94 -8.00
CA ARG A 110 9.90 -17.78 -6.93
C ARG A 110 11.32 -18.07 -7.43
N HIS A 111 11.46 -19.15 -8.21
CA HIS A 111 12.73 -19.53 -8.84
C HIS A 111 13.20 -18.48 -9.86
N GLU A 112 12.25 -17.96 -10.63
CA GLU A 112 12.52 -16.98 -11.70
C GLU A 112 13.06 -15.65 -11.14
N ILE A 113 12.40 -15.09 -10.11
CA ILE A 113 12.73 -13.75 -9.61
C ILE A 113 13.55 -13.75 -8.32
N GLY A 114 13.73 -14.92 -7.71
CA GLY A 114 14.49 -15.07 -6.46
C GLY A 114 13.64 -14.84 -5.22
N GLU A 115 14.10 -15.37 -4.10
CA GLU A 115 13.37 -15.37 -2.82
C GLU A 115 13.04 -13.97 -2.32
N ILE A 116 14.01 -13.03 -2.41
CA ILE A 116 13.82 -11.67 -1.90
C ILE A 116 12.72 -10.96 -2.69
N SER A 117 12.83 -10.97 -4.01
CA SER A 117 11.83 -10.32 -4.88
C SER A 117 10.46 -10.99 -4.75
N PHE A 118 10.45 -12.32 -4.64
CA PHE A 118 9.19 -13.04 -4.46
C PHE A 118 8.50 -12.61 -3.15
N ASN A 119 9.25 -12.52 -2.07
CA ASN A 119 8.68 -12.11 -0.79
C ASN A 119 8.14 -10.67 -0.84
N GLN A 120 8.83 -9.76 -1.51
CA GLN A 120 8.37 -8.39 -1.68
C GLN A 120 7.07 -8.32 -2.50
N GLU A 121 7.04 -8.98 -3.64
CA GLU A 121 5.93 -8.85 -4.60
C GLU A 121 4.72 -9.71 -4.26
N PHE A 122 4.94 -10.87 -3.67
CA PHE A 122 3.89 -11.87 -3.49
C PHE A 122 3.50 -12.11 -2.03
N MET A 123 4.30 -11.73 -1.11
CA MET A 123 4.03 -11.97 0.32
C MET A 123 3.74 -10.72 1.15
N UNK A 124 3.80 -9.63 0.59
CA UNK A 124 3.60 -8.49 1.39
C UNK A 124 2.56 -7.56 0.83
N UNK A 125 1.59 -7.86 0.42
CA UNK A 125 0.61 -6.98 -0.04
C UNK A 125 -0.19 -6.53 1.12
N UNK A 126 -0.36 -5.36 1.30
CA UNK A 126 -1.10 -4.82 2.32
C UNK A 126 -2.19 -4.02 1.75
N UNK A 127 -3.18 -4.03 2.31
CA UNK A 127 -4.34 -3.26 2.06
C UNK A 127 -4.75 -2.68 3.35
N LEU A 128 -5.08 -1.44 3.31
CA LEU A 128 -5.54 -0.64 4.47
C LEU A 128 -6.81 0.09 4.07
N SER A 129 -7.81 0.05 4.90
CA SER A 129 -9.07 0.76 4.63
C SER A 129 -9.63 1.44 5.87
N LEU A 130 -10.17 2.62 5.65
CA LEU A 130 -10.86 3.45 6.61
C LEU A 130 -12.31 3.61 6.17
#